data_dc75d70bc8b7d8379d6e064fc7f995e2
#
_entry.id   dc75d70bc8b7d8379d6e064fc7f995e2
#
_cell.length_a   1.000
_cell.length_b   1.000
_cell.length_c   1.000
_cell.angle_alpha   90.00
_cell.angle_beta   90.00
_cell.angle_gamma   90.00
#
_symmetry.space_group_name_H-M   'P 1'
#
loop_
_entity.id
_entity.type
_entity.pdbx_description
1 polymer ?
#
loop_
_entity_poly.entity_id
_entity_poly.type
_entity_poly.pdbx_seq_one_letter_code
_entity_poly.pdbx_strand_id
1 'polypeptide(L)'
;DCMMWQFGAYKIDDHEFDGNIFYADYTSPYDKSEIEVDAKVNTSVNVTYRAQISGGYWLPEVVNDEDYAGIQGRAITGITLATDKGYAVYRVYSGGRWLDYVDSRNSDISDFYNGYAGNGGNVEAVEVYYYTPDSLLYNEATPYATLVDGGYKYAYYRVSPKWRNYYSYQTDDGTDNGQDGYAGVYGVPIDRFQIIIR
;
A
#
# COMPACT_ATOMS: atom_id res chain seq x y z
N ASP A 1 9.80 -21.08 -37.43
CA ASP A 1 11.05 -21.09 -36.67
C ASP A 1 11.09 -19.85 -35.80
N CYS A 2 11.04 -20.05 -34.51
CA CYS A 2 11.09 -18.97 -33.53
C CYS A 2 12.56 -18.58 -33.33
N MET A 3 12.93 -17.34 -33.68
CA MET A 3 14.27 -16.84 -33.37
C MET A 3 14.23 -16.06 -32.07
N MET A 4 15.08 -16.44 -31.14
CA MET A 4 15.29 -15.75 -29.88
C MET A 4 16.53 -14.87 -29.98
N TRP A 5 16.38 -13.59 -29.72
CA TRP A 5 17.51 -12.67 -29.55
C TRP A 5 17.72 -12.34 -28.08
N GLN A 6 18.93 -12.57 -27.64
CA GLN A 6 19.36 -12.17 -26.29
C GLN A 6 20.10 -10.84 -26.39
N PHE A 7 19.64 -9.82 -25.69
CA PHE A 7 20.23 -8.47 -25.72
C PHE A 7 21.33 -8.26 -24.70
N GLY A 8 21.86 -9.27 -24.11
CA GLY A 8 22.83 -9.10 -23.05
C GLY A 8 22.20 -8.64 -21.73
N ALA A 9 23.02 -8.64 -20.72
CA ALA A 9 22.62 -8.21 -19.40
C ALA A 9 22.49 -6.69 -19.33
N TYR A 10 21.41 -6.16 -18.73
CA TYR A 10 21.28 -4.78 -18.39
C TYR A 10 21.02 -4.64 -16.90
N LYS A 11 21.47 -3.52 -16.31
CA LYS A 11 21.36 -3.26 -14.88
C LYS A 11 20.27 -2.26 -14.58
N ILE A 12 19.43 -2.61 -13.63
CA ILE A 12 18.51 -1.68 -12.98
C ILE A 12 18.80 -1.80 -11.47
N ASP A 13 19.13 -0.71 -10.82
CA ASP A 13 19.40 -0.63 -9.38
C ASP A 13 20.31 -1.76 -8.84
N ASP A 14 21.50 -1.92 -9.44
CA ASP A 14 22.50 -2.95 -9.11
C ASP A 14 22.08 -4.42 -9.36
N HIS A 15 20.90 -4.66 -9.92
CA HIS A 15 20.49 -5.98 -10.38
C HIS A 15 20.75 -6.16 -11.87
N GLU A 16 21.28 -7.32 -12.24
CA GLU A 16 21.57 -7.69 -13.60
C GLU A 16 20.46 -8.59 -14.15
N PHE A 17 19.87 -8.22 -15.30
CA PHE A 17 18.77 -8.94 -15.93
C PHE A 17 19.17 -9.38 -17.35
N ASP A 18 18.81 -10.61 -17.69
CA ASP A 18 18.89 -11.10 -19.06
C ASP A 18 17.63 -10.68 -19.83
N GLY A 19 17.80 -9.82 -20.83
CA GLY A 19 16.70 -9.43 -21.71
C GLY A 19 16.57 -10.39 -22.91
N ASN A 20 15.42 -11.02 -23.03
CA ASN A 20 15.10 -11.88 -24.16
C ASN A 20 13.89 -11.32 -24.93
N ILE A 21 14.04 -11.18 -26.26
CA ILE A 21 12.90 -10.88 -27.13
C ILE A 21 12.65 -12.09 -28.03
N PHE A 22 11.39 -12.53 -28.04
CA PHE A 22 10.93 -13.59 -28.93
C PHE A 22 10.21 -13.00 -30.12
N TYR A 23 10.67 -13.33 -31.32
CA TYR A 23 10.00 -12.98 -32.58
C TYR A 23 9.27 -14.22 -33.11
N ALA A 24 7.96 -14.13 -33.22
CA ALA A 24 7.14 -15.25 -33.71
C ALA A 24 7.24 -15.49 -35.21
N ASP A 25 7.55 -14.46 -36.00
CA ASP A 25 7.74 -14.57 -37.46
C ASP A 25 8.62 -13.42 -37.96
N TYR A 26 9.73 -13.79 -38.61
CA TYR A 26 10.67 -12.82 -39.16
C TYR A 26 10.32 -12.37 -40.59
N THR A 27 9.39 -13.04 -41.24
CA THR A 27 9.01 -12.77 -42.63
C THR A 27 7.78 -11.90 -42.79
N SER A 28 7.06 -11.66 -41.71
CA SER A 28 5.95 -10.72 -41.68
C SER A 28 6.48 -9.31 -41.44
N PRO A 29 6.23 -8.35 -42.35
CA PRO A 29 6.53 -6.96 -42.02
C PRO A 29 5.73 -6.61 -40.76
N TYR A 30 6.44 -6.27 -39.73
CA TYR A 30 5.86 -5.88 -38.45
C TYR A 30 5.00 -4.64 -38.68
N ASP A 31 3.70 -4.86 -38.81
CA ASP A 31 2.77 -3.75 -38.90
C ASP A 31 2.64 -3.12 -37.50
N LYS A 32 3.38 -2.02 -37.29
CA LYS A 32 3.30 -1.23 -36.06
C LYS A 32 1.92 -0.65 -35.79
N SER A 33 0.99 -0.75 -36.77
CA SER A 33 -0.37 -0.25 -36.61
C SER A 33 -1.28 -1.21 -35.83
N GLU A 34 -0.88 -2.48 -35.67
CA GLU A 34 -1.64 -3.48 -34.90
C GLU A 34 -1.10 -3.78 -33.52
N ILE A 35 -0.04 -3.10 -33.07
CA ILE A 35 0.12 -2.94 -31.64
C ILE A 35 -0.89 -1.85 -31.25
N GLU A 36 -2.15 -2.20 -31.18
CA GLU A 36 -2.99 -1.58 -30.18
C GLU A 36 -2.24 -1.80 -28.87
N VAL A 37 -1.51 -0.76 -28.44
CA VAL A 37 -1.10 -0.64 -27.05
C VAL A 37 -2.42 -0.80 -26.32
N ASP A 38 -2.65 -1.98 -25.80
CA ASP A 38 -3.82 -2.33 -25.04
C ASP A 38 -4.19 -1.13 -24.18
N ALA A 39 -5.44 -0.76 -24.23
CA ALA A 39 -5.99 0.36 -23.51
C ALA A 39 -5.28 0.45 -22.16
N LYS A 40 -4.57 1.56 -21.92
CA LYS A 40 -3.71 1.81 -20.74
C LYS A 40 -4.19 0.97 -19.58
N VAL A 41 -3.46 -0.09 -19.26
CA VAL A 41 -3.83 -0.94 -18.12
C VAL A 41 -4.04 0.02 -16.97
N ASN A 42 -5.24 0.04 -16.42
CA ASN A 42 -5.55 0.93 -15.31
C ASN A 42 -4.73 0.46 -14.11
N THR A 43 -3.61 1.14 -13.87
CA THR A 43 -2.67 0.85 -12.78
C THR A 43 -3.06 1.52 -11.47
N SER A 44 -4.17 2.29 -11.46
CA SER A 44 -4.66 2.84 -10.21
C SER A 44 -5.05 1.70 -9.26
N VAL A 45 -4.70 1.86 -8.00
CA VAL A 45 -5.06 0.95 -6.92
C VAL A 45 -6.03 1.68 -6.01
N ASN A 46 -7.20 1.08 -5.80
CA ASN A 46 -8.13 1.60 -4.80
C ASN A 46 -7.85 0.91 -3.46
N VAL A 47 -7.75 1.71 -2.43
CA VAL A 47 -7.70 1.25 -1.04
C VAL A 47 -8.99 1.65 -0.34
N THR A 48 -9.70 0.67 0.21
CA THR A 48 -10.90 0.85 1.04
C THR A 48 -10.52 0.60 2.48
N TYR A 49 -10.88 1.50 3.37
CA TYR A 49 -10.47 1.41 4.78
C TYR A 49 -11.53 1.96 5.73
N ARG A 50 -11.45 1.52 6.98
CA ARG A 50 -12.38 1.92 8.05
C ARG A 50 -11.61 2.12 9.36
N ALA A 51 -12.15 2.95 10.22
CA ALA A 51 -11.69 3.09 11.59
C ALA A 51 -12.75 2.57 12.57
N GLN A 52 -12.28 1.88 13.61
CA GLN A 52 -13.03 1.67 14.84
C GLN A 52 -12.70 2.83 15.78
N ILE A 53 -13.72 3.41 16.40
CA ILE A 53 -13.54 4.47 17.38
C ILE A 53 -13.81 3.98 18.79
N SER A 54 -13.39 4.76 19.77
CA SER A 54 -13.62 4.48 21.20
C SER A 54 -15.09 4.14 21.48
N GLY A 55 -15.30 2.99 22.12
CA GLY A 55 -16.61 2.37 22.29
C GLY A 55 -16.86 1.18 21.37
N GLY A 56 -15.90 0.81 20.51
CA GLY A 56 -15.95 -0.39 19.65
C GLY A 56 -16.80 -0.22 18.37
N TYR A 57 -17.14 1.01 17.99
CA TYR A 57 -18.00 1.27 16.83
C TYR A 57 -17.15 1.40 15.55
N TRP A 58 -17.43 0.57 14.55
CA TRP A 58 -16.88 0.73 13.21
C TRP A 58 -17.61 1.81 12.44
N LEU A 59 -16.85 2.69 11.80
CA LEU A 59 -17.37 3.73 10.92
C LEU A 59 -17.58 3.19 9.49
N PRO A 60 -18.32 3.89 8.64
CA PRO A 60 -18.42 3.57 7.22
C PRO A 60 -17.07 3.47 6.53
N GLU A 61 -17.04 2.78 5.39
CA GLU A 61 -15.88 2.68 4.53
C GLU A 61 -15.56 4.02 3.85
N VAL A 62 -14.28 4.25 3.66
CA VAL A 62 -13.70 5.35 2.90
C VAL A 62 -12.83 4.76 1.80
N VAL A 63 -12.84 5.40 0.64
CA VAL A 63 -12.03 4.97 -0.51
C VAL A 63 -10.99 6.05 -0.80
N ASN A 64 -9.72 5.64 -0.89
CA ASN A 64 -8.61 6.52 -1.22
C ASN A 64 -8.58 7.78 -0.32
N ASP A 65 -8.30 8.93 -0.89
CA ASP A 65 -8.27 10.22 -0.21
C ASP A 65 -9.55 11.06 -0.41
N GLU A 66 -10.66 10.41 -0.82
CA GLU A 66 -11.97 11.09 -0.97
C GLU A 66 -12.48 11.64 0.36
N ASP A 67 -12.16 10.96 1.46
CA ASP A 67 -12.49 11.36 2.82
C ASP A 67 -11.44 10.78 3.79
N TYR A 68 -11.74 10.71 5.06
CA TYR A 68 -10.91 10.11 6.11
C TYR A 68 -11.72 9.14 6.97
N ALA A 69 -11.07 8.10 7.47
CA ALA A 69 -11.64 7.24 8.49
C ALA A 69 -11.38 7.82 9.88
N GLY A 70 -12.43 7.98 10.66
CA GLY A 70 -12.34 8.53 12.01
C GLY A 70 -13.39 9.61 12.29
N ILE A 71 -13.37 10.15 13.49
CA ILE A 71 -14.19 11.30 13.91
C ILE A 71 -13.31 12.23 14.74
N GLN A 72 -13.24 13.49 14.35
CA GLN A 72 -12.47 14.48 15.08
C GLN A 72 -12.84 14.47 16.57
N GLY A 73 -11.83 14.31 17.40
CA GLY A 73 -11.97 14.27 18.86
C GLY A 73 -12.32 12.91 19.45
N ARG A 74 -12.53 11.87 18.65
CA ARG A 74 -12.76 10.49 19.12
C ARG A 74 -11.59 9.61 18.72
N ALA A 75 -10.89 9.07 19.71
CA ALA A 75 -9.73 8.23 19.45
C ALA A 75 -10.10 7.00 18.60
N ILE A 76 -9.26 6.71 17.61
CA ILE A 76 -9.29 5.45 16.85
C ILE A 76 -8.77 4.34 17.76
N THR A 77 -9.43 3.17 17.70
CA THR A 77 -9.07 1.97 18.47
C THR A 77 -8.77 0.76 17.59
N GLY A 78 -9.01 0.87 16.30
CA GLY A 78 -8.70 -0.15 15.31
C GLY A 78 -8.82 0.39 13.90
N ILE A 79 -8.09 -0.21 12.98
CA ILE A 79 -8.09 0.12 11.55
C ILE A 79 -8.16 -1.19 10.76
N THR A 80 -8.97 -1.21 9.71
CA THR A 80 -8.94 -2.23 8.69
C THR A 80 -8.84 -1.59 7.32
N LEU A 81 -8.15 -2.25 6.39
CA LEU A 81 -8.05 -1.83 5.00
C LEU A 81 -8.01 -3.01 4.05
N ALA A 82 -8.44 -2.78 2.82
CA ALA A 82 -8.39 -3.71 1.71
C ALA A 82 -7.97 -2.98 0.44
N THR A 83 -7.36 -3.67 -0.51
CA THR A 83 -6.96 -3.13 -1.81
C THR A 83 -7.60 -3.93 -2.94
N ASP A 84 -7.96 -3.26 -4.04
CA ASP A 84 -8.54 -3.93 -5.22
C ASP A 84 -7.47 -4.64 -6.07
N LYS A 85 -6.20 -4.25 -5.92
CA LYS A 85 -5.04 -4.86 -6.58
C LYS A 85 -3.90 -4.97 -5.58
N GLY A 86 -3.11 -6.05 -5.68
CA GLY A 86 -2.06 -6.33 -4.72
C GLY A 86 -2.60 -6.52 -3.31
N TYR A 87 -1.77 -6.26 -2.34
CA TYR A 87 -2.18 -6.25 -0.94
C TYR A 87 -1.30 -5.32 -0.10
N ALA A 88 -1.77 -4.96 1.06
CA ALA A 88 -0.98 -4.24 2.05
C ALA A 88 -0.86 -5.05 3.33
N VAL A 89 0.25 -4.88 4.04
CA VAL A 89 0.37 -5.30 5.43
C VAL A 89 0.45 -4.04 6.29
N TYR A 90 -0.21 -4.05 7.42
CA TYR A 90 -0.29 -2.86 8.26
C TYR A 90 -0.40 -3.24 9.73
N ARG A 91 0.03 -2.33 10.58
CA ARG A 91 -0.08 -2.46 12.02
C ARG A 91 -0.31 -1.11 12.69
N VAL A 92 -0.68 -1.16 13.96
CA VAL A 92 -0.84 0.04 14.77
C VAL A 92 -0.02 -0.05 16.04
N TYR A 93 0.42 1.11 16.53
CA TYR A 93 1.00 1.27 17.84
C TYR A 93 -0.10 1.61 18.83
N SER A 94 -0.24 0.79 19.86
CA SER A 94 -1.26 0.96 20.89
C SER A 94 -0.82 0.34 22.21
N GLY A 95 -1.08 1.02 23.31
CA GLY A 95 -0.72 0.51 24.63
C GLY A 95 0.77 0.33 24.84
N GLY A 96 1.60 1.20 24.28
CA GLY A 96 3.04 1.23 24.46
C GLY A 96 3.82 0.26 23.58
N ARG A 97 3.21 -0.36 22.58
CA ARG A 97 3.87 -1.31 21.67
C ARG A 97 3.24 -1.33 20.27
N TRP A 98 4.02 -1.76 19.29
CA TRP A 98 3.50 -2.20 18.01
C TRP A 98 2.74 -3.51 18.19
N LEU A 99 1.55 -3.59 17.59
CA LEU A 99 0.80 -4.83 17.47
C LEU A 99 1.30 -5.62 16.26
N ASP A 100 0.84 -6.86 16.11
CA ASP A 100 1.21 -7.71 14.98
C ASP A 100 0.67 -7.13 13.66
N TYR A 101 1.34 -7.44 12.56
CA TYR A 101 0.88 -7.08 11.22
C TYR A 101 -0.40 -7.80 10.85
N VAL A 102 -1.29 -7.08 10.20
CA VAL A 102 -2.50 -7.59 9.59
C VAL A 102 -2.35 -7.52 8.07
N ASP A 103 -2.80 -8.54 7.38
CA ASP A 103 -2.81 -8.61 5.92
C ASP A 103 -4.16 -8.12 5.39
N SER A 104 -4.15 -7.18 4.46
CA SER A 104 -5.36 -6.59 3.88
C SER A 104 -6.26 -7.59 3.14
N ARG A 105 -5.72 -8.74 2.75
CA ARG A 105 -6.49 -9.85 2.15
C ARG A 105 -7.42 -10.54 3.15
N ASN A 106 -7.14 -10.38 4.44
CA ASN A 106 -7.92 -10.93 5.55
C ASN A 106 -8.85 -9.89 6.19
N SER A 107 -9.07 -8.74 5.56
CA SER A 107 -9.86 -7.64 6.11
C SER A 107 -11.25 -8.10 6.56
N ASP A 108 -11.47 -8.14 7.86
CA ASP A 108 -12.73 -8.54 8.50
C ASP A 108 -12.88 -7.84 9.86
N ILE A 109 -13.86 -6.96 9.98
CA ILE A 109 -14.12 -6.22 11.21
C ILE A 109 -14.60 -7.10 12.38
N SER A 110 -14.99 -8.34 12.11
CA SER A 110 -15.42 -9.31 13.12
C SER A 110 -14.29 -10.22 13.61
N ASP A 111 -13.19 -10.32 12.87
CA ASP A 111 -12.00 -11.08 13.27
C ASP A 111 -11.01 -10.19 14.04
N PHE A 112 -11.11 -10.27 15.36
CA PHE A 112 -10.23 -9.53 16.26
C PHE A 112 -8.73 -9.89 16.12
N TYR A 113 -8.40 -11.07 15.65
CA TYR A 113 -7.03 -11.54 15.64
C TYR A 113 -6.29 -11.21 14.35
N ASN A 114 -6.97 -11.30 13.20
CA ASN A 114 -6.31 -11.19 11.89
C ASN A 114 -6.99 -10.20 10.94
N GLY A 115 -8.21 -9.78 11.23
CA GLY A 115 -9.03 -9.02 10.29
C GLY A 115 -8.83 -7.51 10.38
N TYR A 116 -8.24 -6.99 11.47
CA TYR A 116 -7.95 -5.58 11.64
C TYR A 116 -6.82 -5.32 12.65
N ALA A 117 -6.13 -4.21 12.50
CA ALA A 117 -5.10 -3.78 13.44
C ALA A 117 -5.71 -2.95 14.57
N GLY A 118 -5.70 -3.48 15.79
CA GLY A 118 -6.26 -2.81 16.97
C GLY A 118 -6.41 -3.77 18.15
N ASN A 119 -6.54 -3.23 19.35
CA ASN A 119 -6.74 -4.02 20.57
C ASN A 119 -7.79 -3.40 21.51
N GLY A 120 -8.58 -2.45 20.99
CA GLY A 120 -9.54 -1.68 21.78
C GLY A 120 -8.93 -0.50 22.55
N GLY A 121 -7.60 -0.43 22.65
CA GLY A 121 -6.86 0.73 23.16
C GLY A 121 -6.73 1.83 22.12
N ASN A 122 -6.32 3.02 22.54
CA ASN A 122 -6.10 4.12 21.62
C ASN A 122 -4.94 3.82 20.67
N VAL A 123 -5.17 4.00 19.38
CA VAL A 123 -4.13 3.98 18.36
C VAL A 123 -3.36 5.30 18.42
N GLU A 124 -2.04 5.23 18.37
CA GLU A 124 -1.13 6.37 18.45
C GLU A 124 -0.31 6.54 17.18
N ALA A 125 -0.01 5.44 16.49
CA ALA A 125 0.67 5.44 15.21
C ALA A 125 0.20 4.28 14.31
N VAL A 126 0.39 4.46 13.02
CA VAL A 126 0.03 3.49 11.96
C VAL A 126 1.23 3.31 11.05
N GLU A 127 1.51 2.08 10.66
CA GLU A 127 2.50 1.71 9.67
C GLU A 127 1.82 0.86 8.60
N VAL A 128 2.05 1.16 7.33
CA VAL A 128 1.46 0.45 6.19
C VAL A 128 2.53 0.20 5.14
N TYR A 129 2.60 -1.01 4.62
CA TYR A 129 3.42 -1.39 3.46
C TYR A 129 2.52 -1.95 2.36
N TYR A 130 2.75 -1.53 1.13
CA TYR A 130 1.99 -2.01 -0.02
C TYR A 130 2.84 -2.90 -0.93
N TYR A 131 2.25 -3.98 -1.40
CA TYR A 131 2.86 -4.94 -2.32
C TYR A 131 2.17 -4.90 -3.66
N THR A 132 2.90 -4.46 -4.69
CA THR A 132 2.43 -4.42 -6.06
C THR A 132 2.42 -5.83 -6.66
N PRO A 133 1.31 -6.29 -7.26
CA PRO A 133 1.27 -7.60 -7.91
C PRO A 133 2.05 -7.60 -9.22
N ASP A 134 2.40 -8.80 -9.68
CA ASP A 134 2.98 -9.09 -11.00
C ASP A 134 4.27 -8.30 -11.35
N SER A 135 4.94 -7.76 -10.35
CA SER A 135 6.23 -7.09 -10.52
C SER A 135 7.38 -8.08 -10.40
N LEU A 136 8.41 -7.92 -11.22
CA LEU A 136 9.64 -8.73 -11.15
C LEU A 136 10.38 -8.56 -9.81
N LEU A 137 10.20 -7.42 -9.16
CA LEU A 137 10.79 -7.11 -7.85
C LEU A 137 9.87 -7.49 -6.69
N TYR A 138 8.68 -8.00 -6.98
CA TYR A 138 7.72 -8.38 -5.95
C TYR A 138 8.30 -9.48 -5.07
N ASN A 139 8.39 -9.20 -3.77
CA ASN A 139 8.90 -10.11 -2.77
C ASN A 139 8.20 -9.86 -1.44
N GLU A 140 7.53 -10.86 -0.91
CA GLU A 140 6.81 -10.77 0.37
C GLU A 140 7.71 -10.42 1.56
N ALA A 141 9.02 -10.69 1.46
CA ALA A 141 9.98 -10.30 2.49
C ALA A 141 10.40 -8.83 2.40
N THR A 142 10.09 -8.15 1.30
CA THR A 142 10.42 -6.74 1.10
C THR A 142 9.14 -5.91 1.15
N PRO A 143 8.89 -5.22 2.26
CA PRO A 143 7.59 -4.62 2.51
C PRO A 143 7.46 -3.23 1.87
N TYR A 144 7.49 -3.13 0.56
CA TYR A 144 7.08 -1.91 -0.15
C TYR A 144 6.73 -2.21 -1.59
N ALA A 145 6.07 -1.26 -2.22
CA ALA A 145 5.65 -1.35 -3.61
C ALA A 145 6.85 -1.46 -4.55
N THR A 146 6.64 -2.15 -5.63
CA THR A 146 7.63 -2.37 -6.67
C THR A 146 7.17 -1.78 -8.00
N LEU A 147 8.00 -1.88 -9.02
CA LEU A 147 7.74 -1.30 -10.33
C LEU A 147 6.50 -1.90 -10.98
N VAL A 148 5.57 -1.04 -11.36
CA VAL A 148 4.40 -1.37 -12.18
C VAL A 148 4.25 -0.31 -13.25
N ASP A 149 4.17 -0.70 -14.51
CA ASP A 149 3.97 0.23 -15.63
C ASP A 149 4.90 1.46 -15.63
N GLY A 150 6.18 1.23 -15.36
CA GLY A 150 7.18 2.29 -15.33
C GLY A 150 7.18 3.14 -14.07
N GLY A 151 6.49 2.74 -13.01
CA GLY A 151 6.48 3.42 -11.72
C GLY A 151 6.32 2.48 -10.54
N TYR A 152 6.82 2.88 -9.40
CA TYR A 152 6.56 2.21 -8.12
C TYR A 152 5.22 2.67 -7.57
N LYS A 153 4.51 1.75 -6.89
CA LYS A 153 3.30 2.05 -6.13
C LYS A 153 3.63 1.97 -4.65
N TYR A 154 3.27 3.03 -3.94
CA TYR A 154 3.52 3.18 -2.51
C TYR A 154 2.23 3.49 -1.78
N ALA A 155 2.15 3.05 -0.53
CA ALA A 155 1.16 3.57 0.39
C ALA A 155 1.60 4.95 0.88
N TYR A 156 0.77 5.97 0.62
CA TYR A 156 0.88 7.30 1.19
C TYR A 156 -0.20 7.46 2.25
N TYR A 157 0.19 7.65 3.48
CA TYR A 157 -0.77 7.70 4.58
C TYR A 157 -0.41 8.76 5.63
N ARG A 158 -1.41 9.23 6.30
CA ARG A 158 -1.26 10.21 7.37
C ARG A 158 -2.30 10.03 8.45
N VAL A 159 -2.00 10.54 9.62
CA VAL A 159 -2.90 10.56 10.76
C VAL A 159 -3.02 11.95 11.34
N SER A 160 -4.12 12.21 12.03
CA SER A 160 -4.33 13.42 12.80
C SER A 160 -4.33 13.07 14.28
N PRO A 161 -3.51 13.76 15.10
CA PRO A 161 -3.65 13.69 16.53
C PRO A 161 -5.03 14.20 16.94
N LYS A 162 -5.55 13.65 18.02
CA LYS A 162 -6.87 14.02 18.52
C LYS A 162 -7.02 15.53 18.70
N TRP A 163 -8.02 16.10 18.03
CA TRP A 163 -8.33 17.55 18.01
C TRP A 163 -7.28 18.42 17.29
N ARG A 164 -6.38 17.85 16.50
CA ARG A 164 -5.33 18.62 15.82
C ARG A 164 -5.40 18.46 14.31
N ASN A 165 -4.53 19.17 13.59
CA ASN A 165 -4.34 18.99 12.15
C ASN A 165 -3.58 17.71 11.87
N TYR A 166 -3.68 17.21 10.62
CA TYR A 166 -2.90 16.08 10.15
C TYR A 166 -1.41 16.36 10.26
N TYR A 167 -0.67 15.32 10.58
CA TYR A 167 0.76 15.27 10.27
C TYR A 167 1.00 15.16 8.77
N SER A 168 2.23 15.35 8.34
CA SER A 168 2.64 15.12 6.95
C SER A 168 2.39 13.66 6.55
N TYR A 169 2.21 13.43 5.24
CA TYR A 169 2.15 12.07 4.71
C TYR A 169 3.46 11.34 4.97
N GLN A 170 3.33 10.08 5.30
CA GLN A 170 4.38 9.08 5.35
C GLN A 170 4.21 8.13 4.17
N THR A 171 5.30 7.47 3.78
CA THR A 171 5.30 6.42 2.78
C THR A 171 5.76 5.12 3.39
N ASP A 172 5.37 4.01 2.80
CA ASP A 172 5.96 2.71 3.12
C ASP A 172 7.48 2.75 2.85
N ASP A 173 8.25 2.13 3.74
CA ASP A 173 9.72 2.16 3.77
C ASP A 173 10.34 3.57 3.76
N GLY A 174 9.55 4.58 4.13
CA GLY A 174 9.95 5.98 4.09
C GLY A 174 10.68 6.44 5.34
N THR A 175 11.90 5.94 5.59
CA THR A 175 12.76 6.40 6.69
C THR A 175 13.70 7.53 6.30
N ASP A 176 13.67 7.97 5.04
CA ASP A 176 14.49 9.05 4.51
C ASP A 176 13.74 10.40 4.46
N ASN A 177 14.48 11.50 4.32
CA ASN A 177 13.95 12.85 4.14
C ASN A 177 12.96 13.30 5.24
N GLY A 178 13.20 12.90 6.47
CA GLY A 178 12.33 13.23 7.61
C GLY A 178 11.08 12.38 7.72
N GLN A 179 11.01 11.27 7.01
CA GLN A 179 10.02 10.23 7.18
C GLN A 179 10.42 9.31 8.34
N ASP A 180 9.45 8.87 9.12
CA ASP A 180 9.69 7.94 10.24
C ASP A 180 9.33 6.48 9.90
N GLY A 181 8.84 6.22 8.67
CA GLY A 181 8.32 4.91 8.26
C GLY A 181 6.97 4.56 8.91
N TYR A 182 6.41 5.46 9.70
CA TYR A 182 5.08 5.35 10.28
C TYR A 182 4.46 6.73 10.49
N ALA A 183 3.14 6.81 10.51
CA ALA A 183 2.41 8.04 10.77
C ALA A 183 1.89 8.06 12.20
N GLY A 184 2.22 9.10 12.96
CA GLY A 184 1.78 9.28 14.33
C GLY A 184 2.91 9.64 15.28
N VAL A 185 2.60 9.76 16.56
CA VAL A 185 3.56 10.05 17.64
C VAL A 185 3.17 9.23 18.88
N TYR A 186 4.10 8.46 19.41
CA TYR A 186 3.87 7.64 20.60
C TYR A 186 3.37 8.48 21.78
N GLY A 187 2.37 7.98 22.46
CA GLY A 187 1.72 8.66 23.57
C GLY A 187 0.63 9.67 23.13
N VAL A 188 0.41 9.84 21.83
CA VAL A 188 -0.58 10.81 21.31
C VAL A 188 -1.65 10.07 20.51
N PRO A 189 -2.87 9.87 21.06
CA PRO A 189 -3.95 9.23 20.33
C PRO A 189 -4.32 9.96 19.06
N ILE A 190 -4.62 9.19 18.00
CA ILE A 190 -5.09 9.71 16.72
C ILE A 190 -6.62 9.65 16.65
N ASP A 191 -7.22 10.53 15.85
CA ASP A 191 -8.67 10.58 15.64
C ASP A 191 -9.12 10.48 14.19
N ARG A 192 -8.18 10.60 13.23
CA ARG A 192 -8.42 10.45 11.80
C ARG A 192 -7.24 9.79 11.11
N PHE A 193 -7.53 8.94 10.15
CA PHE A 193 -6.59 8.25 9.30
C PHE A 193 -6.97 8.44 7.84
N GLN A 194 -6.00 8.64 6.98
CA GLN A 194 -6.18 8.76 5.54
C GLN A 194 -5.05 8.05 4.80
N ILE A 195 -5.38 7.34 3.73
CA ILE A 195 -4.42 6.59 2.91
C ILE A 195 -4.82 6.61 1.44
N ILE A 196 -3.82 6.63 0.57
CA ILE A 196 -3.92 6.43 -0.87
C ILE A 196 -2.72 5.61 -1.35
N ILE A 197 -2.90 4.83 -2.42
CA ILE A 197 -1.83 4.06 -3.08
C ILE A 197 -1.58 4.66 -4.47
N ARG A 198 -0.37 5.14 -4.72
CA ARG A 198 -0.01 5.83 -5.96
C ARG A 198 1.45 5.67 -6.34
#